data_85b2bd013aa826981ca7988b39f5a350
#
_entry.id   85b2bd013aa826981ca7988b39f5a350
#
_cell.length_a   1.000
_cell.length_b   1.000
_cell.length_c   1.000
_cell.angle_alpha   90.00
_cell.angle_beta   90.00
_cell.angle_gamma   90.00
#
_symmetry.space_group_name_H-M   'P 1'
#
loop_
_entity.id
_entity.type
_entity.pdbx_description
1 polymer ?
#
loop_
_entity_poly.entity_id
_entity_poly.type
_entity_poly.pdbx_seq_one_letter_code
_entity_poly.pdbx_strand_id
1 'polypeptide(L)'
;LHPRVRRQRQMCIRDSYITTPIYYPSGDFHVGTCYCTIMADILARYKRLRGYDVFFMTGTDEHGQKIEEKAKAKGMTPKEYVDDFVIRAKDLWKILKISYDKYMRTTDEDHIKAVQRIFEKLYEQGDIYKGEYKGLYCTPCESFWTETQLVDGKCPDCGREVKEVKEESYFFKLSKYQDRLLKYYEEHPEFLEPEKRRNEMLKNFFDKGLDDLCVTRTTIDWGIKVPFDPKHTVYVWLDALTNYITKLGYTTENDEMFKKYWPADMHLVGKEIFRFHAIIWPAILMALDLPLPKKVFGHGWLVINGNKISKSFGNYKDPRIYIEKTSVDALRYYL
;
A
#
# COMPACT_ATOMS: atom_id res chain seq x y z
N LEU A 1 -10.66 47.45 22.35
CA LEU A 1 -10.92 46.04 22.03
C LEU A 1 -10.03 45.16 22.85
N HIS A 2 -10.66 44.38 23.76
CA HIS A 2 -10.04 43.62 24.84
C HIS A 2 -9.07 42.56 24.35
N PRO A 3 -7.84 42.42 24.92
CA PRO A 3 -6.84 41.41 24.50
C PRO A 3 -7.29 39.94 24.60
N ARG A 4 -8.34 39.67 25.37
CA ARG A 4 -8.92 38.31 25.54
C ARG A 4 -9.57 37.73 24.30
N VAL A 5 -10.03 38.56 23.35
CA VAL A 5 -10.70 38.08 22.11
C VAL A 5 -9.70 37.56 21.07
N ARG A 6 -8.43 37.96 21.14
CA ARG A 6 -7.38 37.47 20.22
C ARG A 6 -6.84 36.08 20.59
N ARG A 7 -6.94 35.65 21.83
CA ARG A 7 -6.48 34.32 22.28
C ARG A 7 -7.46 33.17 21.99
N GLN A 8 -8.73 33.47 21.72
CA GLN A 8 -9.75 32.45 21.44
C GLN A 8 -9.84 32.02 19.97
N ARG A 9 -9.04 32.58 19.06
CA ARG A 9 -8.99 32.20 17.63
C ARG A 9 -7.68 31.56 17.20
N GLN A 10 -6.83 31.08 18.07
CA GLN A 10 -5.96 29.98 17.72
C GLN A 10 -6.86 28.72 17.64
N MET A 11 -7.55 28.59 16.51
CA MET A 11 -8.10 27.29 16.10
C MET A 11 -6.93 26.31 16.21
N CYS A 12 -7.05 25.31 17.08
CA CYS A 12 -6.10 24.20 17.07
C CYS A 12 -6.10 23.66 15.67
N ILE A 13 -5.05 23.95 14.90
CA ILE A 13 -4.82 23.35 13.60
C ILE A 13 -4.77 21.85 13.88
N ARG A 14 -5.68 21.11 13.30
CA ARG A 14 -5.72 19.66 13.43
C ARG A 14 -4.97 19.08 12.24
N ASP A 15 -3.88 18.40 12.52
CA ASP A 15 -3.15 17.70 11.48
C ASP A 15 -3.97 16.51 10.96
N SER A 16 -3.85 16.23 9.67
CA SER A 16 -4.54 15.11 9.04
C SER A 16 -3.67 14.47 7.96
N TYR A 17 -3.43 13.18 8.07
CA TYR A 17 -2.67 12.40 7.10
C TYR A 17 -3.58 11.41 6.37
N ILE A 18 -3.63 11.56 5.05
CA ILE A 18 -4.47 10.76 4.15
C ILE A 18 -3.59 10.14 3.09
N THR A 19 -3.79 8.86 2.80
CA THR A 19 -3.03 8.16 1.77
C THR A 19 -3.91 7.38 0.81
N THR A 20 -3.44 7.25 -0.43
CA THR A 20 -3.84 6.16 -1.32
C THR A 20 -2.87 4.99 -1.14
N PRO A 21 -3.10 3.81 -1.76
CA PRO A 21 -2.02 2.88 -1.99
C PRO A 21 -0.99 3.51 -2.92
N ILE A 22 0.23 3.03 -2.87
CA ILE A 22 1.21 3.27 -3.92
C ILE A 22 0.93 2.29 -5.07
N TYR A 23 0.90 2.79 -6.30
CA TYR A 23 0.40 2.06 -7.45
C TYR A 23 1.50 1.28 -8.15
N TYR A 24 1.24 -0.01 -8.38
CA TYR A 24 2.16 -0.91 -9.06
C TYR A 24 2.20 -0.62 -10.58
N PRO A 25 3.37 -0.31 -11.19
CA PRO A 25 3.49 0.10 -12.59
C PRO A 25 3.40 -1.08 -13.56
N SER A 26 2.41 -1.94 -13.37
CA SER A 26 2.17 -3.11 -14.22
C SER A 26 1.45 -2.80 -15.56
N GLY A 27 1.20 -1.55 -15.84
CA GLY A 27 0.54 -1.00 -17.03
C GLY A 27 -0.14 0.33 -16.69
N ASP A 28 -0.64 1.05 -17.70
CA ASP A 28 -1.20 2.39 -17.52
C ASP A 28 -2.36 2.45 -16.53
N PHE A 29 -2.57 3.62 -15.96
CA PHE A 29 -3.67 3.85 -15.04
C PHE A 29 -5.02 3.74 -15.77
N HIS A 30 -5.99 3.26 -15.04
CA HIS A 30 -7.37 3.13 -15.51
C HIS A 30 -8.33 3.78 -14.51
N VAL A 31 -9.60 3.86 -14.88
CA VAL A 31 -10.65 4.54 -14.08
C VAL A 31 -10.67 4.06 -12.62
N GLY A 32 -10.41 2.76 -12.37
CA GLY A 32 -10.35 2.22 -11.00
C GLY A 32 -9.21 2.81 -10.16
N THR A 33 -8.04 3.09 -10.76
CA THR A 33 -6.94 3.78 -10.10
C THR A 33 -7.31 5.23 -9.83
N CYS A 34 -7.95 5.88 -10.80
CA CYS A 34 -8.43 7.26 -10.65
C CYS A 34 -9.49 7.37 -9.56
N TYR A 35 -10.40 6.42 -9.46
CA TYR A 35 -11.44 6.38 -8.44
C TYR A 35 -10.87 6.49 -7.03
N CYS A 36 -9.94 5.62 -6.67
CA CYS A 36 -9.29 5.65 -5.36
C CYS A 36 -8.61 7.02 -5.09
N THR A 37 -7.84 7.51 -6.07
CA THR A 37 -7.09 8.77 -5.89
C THR A 37 -8.02 9.98 -5.81
N ILE A 38 -9.10 10.03 -6.61
CA ILE A 38 -10.09 11.11 -6.57
C ILE A 38 -10.82 11.11 -5.23
N MET A 39 -11.22 9.96 -4.69
CA MET A 39 -11.85 9.86 -3.36
C MET A 39 -10.92 10.43 -2.28
N ALA A 40 -9.64 10.06 -2.28
CA ALA A 40 -8.65 10.57 -1.33
C ALA A 40 -8.45 12.09 -1.50
N ASP A 41 -8.39 12.59 -2.73
CA ASP A 41 -8.26 14.02 -3.04
C ASP A 41 -9.48 14.82 -2.57
N ILE A 42 -10.69 14.29 -2.75
CA ILE A 42 -11.92 14.92 -2.26
C ILE A 42 -11.88 15.03 -0.73
N LEU A 43 -11.49 13.97 -0.04
CA LEU A 43 -11.37 13.99 1.41
C LEU A 43 -10.29 14.98 1.88
N ALA A 44 -9.13 15.00 1.21
CA ALA A 44 -8.05 15.94 1.52
C ALA A 44 -8.51 17.40 1.35
N ARG A 45 -9.18 17.71 0.23
CA ARG A 45 -9.75 19.04 -0.02
C ARG A 45 -10.82 19.43 1.00
N TYR A 46 -11.72 18.50 1.33
CA TYR A 46 -12.73 18.73 2.36
C TYR A 46 -12.11 19.05 3.72
N LYS A 47 -11.10 18.28 4.15
CA LYS A 47 -10.38 18.53 5.39
C LYS A 47 -9.69 19.90 5.38
N ARG A 48 -9.01 20.28 4.28
CA ARG A 48 -8.40 21.62 4.12
C ARG A 48 -9.42 22.74 4.23
N LEU A 49 -10.60 22.59 3.58
CA LEU A 49 -11.71 23.54 3.71
C LEU A 49 -12.23 23.68 5.15
N ARG A 50 -12.11 22.59 5.95
CA ARG A 50 -12.45 22.59 7.38
C ARG A 50 -11.33 23.12 8.28
N GLY A 51 -10.24 23.63 7.70
CA GLY A 51 -9.12 24.22 8.44
C GLY A 51 -8.11 23.24 9.02
N TYR A 52 -8.09 21.98 8.52
CA TYR A 52 -7.04 21.03 8.86
C TYR A 52 -5.77 21.31 8.08
N ASP A 53 -4.62 21.07 8.70
CA ASP A 53 -3.34 20.94 8.02
C ASP A 53 -3.23 19.51 7.48
N VAL A 54 -3.40 19.36 6.17
CA VAL A 54 -3.53 18.04 5.53
C VAL A 54 -2.27 17.70 4.78
N PHE A 55 -1.72 16.52 5.07
CA PHE A 55 -0.71 15.87 4.27
C PHE A 55 -1.35 14.72 3.49
N PHE A 56 -1.41 14.86 2.17
CA PHE A 56 -1.96 13.85 1.26
C PHE A 56 -0.84 13.21 0.44
N MET A 57 -0.64 11.90 0.60
CA MET A 57 0.39 11.14 -0.07
C MET A 57 -0.18 10.09 -1.01
N THR A 58 0.42 10.00 -2.19
CA THR A 58 0.23 8.93 -3.18
C THR A 58 1.60 8.55 -3.75
N GLY A 59 1.68 7.54 -4.62
CA GLY A 59 2.97 7.16 -5.19
C GLY A 59 2.94 5.90 -6.05
N THR A 60 4.14 5.35 -6.27
CA THR A 60 4.37 4.12 -7.04
C THR A 60 5.19 3.10 -6.27
N ASP A 61 4.73 1.84 -6.35
CA ASP A 61 5.43 0.65 -5.89
C ASP A 61 6.22 0.07 -7.07
N GLU A 62 7.55 0.27 -7.07
CA GLU A 62 8.37 0.16 -8.26
C GLU A 62 9.27 -1.08 -8.30
N HIS A 63 9.27 -1.90 -7.25
CA HIS A 63 10.10 -3.10 -7.14
C HIS A 63 9.33 -4.37 -7.51
N GLY A 64 10.06 -5.49 -7.67
CA GLY A 64 9.50 -6.81 -7.85
C GLY A 64 9.71 -7.42 -9.24
N GLN A 65 9.53 -8.75 -9.31
CA GLN A 65 9.79 -9.58 -10.49
C GLN A 65 9.01 -9.13 -11.74
N LYS A 66 7.76 -8.73 -11.56
CA LYS A 66 6.89 -8.32 -12.66
C LYS A 66 7.37 -7.03 -13.36
N ILE A 67 8.05 -6.15 -12.62
CA ILE A 67 8.66 -4.95 -13.20
C ILE A 67 9.87 -5.34 -14.04
N GLU A 68 10.75 -6.22 -13.53
CA GLU A 68 11.87 -6.75 -14.31
C GLU A 68 11.42 -7.38 -15.61
N GLU A 69 10.40 -8.27 -15.57
CA GLU A 69 9.85 -8.93 -16.73
C GLU A 69 9.29 -7.94 -17.76
N LYS A 70 8.57 -6.91 -17.30
CA LYS A 70 8.01 -5.87 -18.18
C LYS A 70 9.05 -4.94 -18.78
N ALA A 71 10.04 -4.55 -18.01
CA ALA A 71 11.17 -3.76 -18.48
C ALA A 71 11.93 -4.53 -19.57
N LYS A 72 12.27 -5.80 -19.29
CA LYS A 72 12.94 -6.69 -20.23
C LYS A 72 12.14 -6.86 -21.53
N ALA A 73 10.83 -7.04 -21.44
CA ALA A 73 9.94 -7.16 -22.60
C ALA A 73 9.92 -5.90 -23.49
N LYS A 74 10.28 -4.74 -22.93
CA LYS A 74 10.39 -3.46 -23.65
C LYS A 74 11.84 -3.09 -24.02
N GLY A 75 12.82 -3.94 -23.71
CA GLY A 75 14.24 -3.62 -23.93
C GLY A 75 14.78 -2.49 -23.07
N MET A 76 14.16 -2.26 -21.89
CA MET A 76 14.52 -1.22 -20.93
C MET A 76 15.10 -1.83 -19.67
N THR A 77 15.88 -1.05 -18.92
CA THR A 77 16.18 -1.37 -17.53
C THR A 77 14.94 -1.17 -16.66
N PRO A 78 14.83 -1.87 -15.50
CA PRO A 78 13.71 -1.64 -14.57
C PRO A 78 13.57 -0.17 -14.16
N LYS A 79 14.70 0.53 -13.95
CA LYS A 79 14.70 1.96 -13.55
C LYS A 79 14.14 2.86 -14.66
N GLU A 80 14.56 2.68 -15.89
CA GLU A 80 14.03 3.44 -17.03
C GLU A 80 12.53 3.19 -17.22
N TYR A 81 12.11 1.94 -17.05
CA TYR A 81 10.70 1.57 -17.16
C TYR A 81 9.82 2.26 -16.13
N VAL A 82 10.23 2.28 -14.86
CA VAL A 82 9.46 2.93 -13.80
C VAL A 82 9.53 4.45 -13.87
N ASP A 83 10.64 5.03 -14.34
CA ASP A 83 10.77 6.47 -14.55
C ASP A 83 9.79 6.97 -15.62
N ASP A 84 9.71 6.28 -16.76
CA ASP A 84 8.71 6.57 -17.81
C ASP A 84 7.28 6.46 -17.27
N PHE A 85 7.00 5.43 -16.48
CA PHE A 85 5.68 5.27 -15.88
C PHE A 85 5.32 6.42 -14.94
N VAL A 86 6.26 6.85 -14.07
CA VAL A 86 6.03 7.94 -13.11
C VAL A 86 5.74 9.26 -13.81
N ILE A 87 6.41 9.54 -14.92
CA ILE A 87 6.13 10.74 -15.73
C ILE A 87 4.67 10.73 -16.19
N ARG A 88 4.21 9.63 -16.79
CA ARG A 88 2.84 9.47 -17.28
C ARG A 88 1.80 9.50 -16.14
N ALA A 89 2.14 8.93 -14.99
CA ALA A 89 1.30 8.93 -13.79
C ALA A 89 1.09 10.35 -13.24
N LYS A 90 2.19 11.10 -13.07
CA LYS A 90 2.13 12.50 -12.60
C LYS A 90 1.40 13.41 -13.57
N ASP A 91 1.57 13.19 -14.88
CA ASP A 91 0.83 13.91 -15.90
C ASP A 91 -0.69 13.67 -15.76
N LEU A 92 -1.12 12.43 -15.59
CA LEU A 92 -2.52 12.11 -15.38
C LEU A 92 -3.06 12.75 -14.08
N TRP A 93 -2.29 12.73 -12.99
CA TRP A 93 -2.69 13.40 -11.73
C TRP A 93 -2.81 14.92 -11.89
N LYS A 94 -1.94 15.52 -12.70
CA LYS A 94 -2.03 16.94 -13.05
C LYS A 94 -3.30 17.24 -13.85
N ILE A 95 -3.61 16.45 -14.87
CA ILE A 95 -4.85 16.57 -15.66
C ILE A 95 -6.08 16.45 -14.74
N LEU A 96 -6.11 15.47 -13.84
CA LEU A 96 -7.18 15.26 -12.89
C LEU A 96 -7.20 16.24 -11.73
N LYS A 97 -6.28 17.21 -11.67
CA LYS A 97 -6.15 18.21 -10.60
C LYS A 97 -6.02 17.60 -9.21
N ILE A 98 -5.30 16.47 -9.07
CA ILE A 98 -5.06 15.82 -7.79
C ILE A 98 -4.13 16.66 -6.94
N SER A 99 -4.53 16.98 -5.70
CA SER A 99 -3.84 17.91 -4.79
C SER A 99 -2.95 17.21 -3.77
N TYR A 100 -2.22 16.15 -4.17
CA TYR A 100 -1.27 15.46 -3.29
C TYR A 100 -0.10 16.39 -2.91
N ASP A 101 0.37 16.26 -1.66
CA ASP A 101 1.52 16.99 -1.15
C ASP A 101 2.83 16.24 -1.46
N LYS A 102 2.78 14.90 -1.45
CA LYS A 102 3.95 14.06 -1.75
C LYS A 102 3.59 12.94 -2.72
N TYR A 103 4.42 12.80 -3.76
CA TYR A 103 4.47 11.62 -4.61
C TYR A 103 5.67 10.78 -4.20
N MET A 104 5.42 9.62 -3.61
CA MET A 104 6.44 8.72 -3.10
C MET A 104 6.80 7.67 -4.16
N ARG A 105 8.06 7.25 -4.16
CA ARG A 105 8.58 6.16 -4.98
C ARG A 105 9.34 5.18 -4.10
N THR A 106 9.14 3.88 -4.28
CA THR A 106 9.92 2.90 -3.50
C THR A 106 11.38 2.86 -3.92
N THR A 107 11.72 3.39 -5.10
CA THR A 107 13.11 3.57 -5.58
C THR A 107 13.80 4.83 -5.04
N ASP A 108 13.14 5.66 -4.23
CA ASP A 108 13.80 6.81 -3.58
C ASP A 108 14.81 6.32 -2.52
N GLU A 109 16.02 6.87 -2.51
CA GLU A 109 17.11 6.43 -1.60
C GLU A 109 16.77 6.53 -0.12
N ASP A 110 16.04 7.58 0.29
CA ASP A 110 15.60 7.78 1.67
C ASP A 110 14.68 6.64 2.11
N HIS A 111 13.77 6.21 1.23
CA HIS A 111 12.90 5.07 1.47
C HIS A 111 13.69 3.76 1.56
N ILE A 112 14.59 3.49 0.62
CA ILE A 112 15.43 2.28 0.60
C ILE A 112 16.20 2.14 1.92
N LYS A 113 16.90 3.20 2.34
CA LYS A 113 17.64 3.21 3.60
C LYS A 113 16.75 3.01 4.83
N ALA A 114 15.57 3.59 4.82
CA ALA A 114 14.62 3.44 5.92
C ALA A 114 14.06 2.01 6.00
N VAL A 115 13.72 1.39 4.87
CA VAL A 115 13.28 -0.02 4.82
C VAL A 115 14.38 -0.96 5.32
N GLN A 116 15.63 -0.73 4.93
CA GLN A 116 16.78 -1.50 5.42
C GLN A 116 16.90 -1.43 6.94
N ARG A 117 16.81 -0.22 7.53
CA ARG A 117 16.84 -0.04 9.00
C ARG A 117 15.65 -0.69 9.70
N ILE A 118 14.46 -0.64 9.10
CA ILE A 118 13.27 -1.32 9.62
C ILE A 118 13.49 -2.83 9.61
N PHE A 119 14.02 -3.39 8.53
CA PHE A 119 14.31 -4.81 8.41
C PHE A 119 15.33 -5.28 9.46
N GLU A 120 16.44 -4.54 9.61
CA GLU A 120 17.46 -4.80 10.64
C GLU A 120 16.86 -4.79 12.04
N LYS A 121 16.10 -3.74 12.39
CA LYS A 121 15.44 -3.62 13.69
C LYS A 121 14.52 -4.83 13.97
N LEU A 122 13.69 -5.22 13.01
CA LEU A 122 12.78 -6.37 13.16
C LEU A 122 13.55 -7.69 13.28
N TYR A 123 14.71 -7.81 12.63
CA TYR A 123 15.58 -8.97 12.74
C TYR A 123 16.28 -9.02 14.09
N GLU A 124 16.89 -7.93 14.55
CA GLU A 124 17.59 -7.83 15.84
C GLU A 124 16.68 -8.13 17.03
N GLN A 125 15.42 -7.68 16.98
CA GLN A 125 14.43 -7.96 18.03
C GLN A 125 13.80 -9.36 17.92
N GLY A 126 14.14 -10.13 16.88
CA GLY A 126 13.69 -11.50 16.66
C GLY A 126 12.28 -11.64 16.11
N ASP A 127 11.68 -10.57 15.55
CA ASP A 127 10.41 -10.62 14.82
C ASP A 127 10.59 -11.05 13.37
N ILE A 128 11.81 -10.96 12.84
CA ILE A 128 12.22 -11.59 11.58
C ILE A 128 13.25 -12.70 11.92
N TYR A 129 13.12 -13.84 11.27
CA TYR A 129 14.04 -14.97 11.40
C TYR A 129 14.29 -15.62 10.04
N LYS A 130 15.42 -16.32 9.92
CA LYS A 130 15.82 -17.04 8.71
C LYS A 130 15.26 -18.45 8.70
N GLY A 131 14.73 -18.89 7.57
CA GLY A 131 14.16 -20.21 7.40
C GLY A 131 14.16 -20.65 5.92
N GLU A 132 13.54 -21.78 5.63
CA GLU A 132 13.35 -22.28 4.28
C GLU A 132 11.86 -22.10 3.91
N TYR A 133 11.58 -21.37 2.85
CA TYR A 133 10.24 -21.28 2.30
C TYR A 133 10.01 -22.46 1.34
N LYS A 134 8.94 -23.19 1.59
CA LYS A 134 8.38 -24.17 0.67
C LYS A 134 6.88 -23.94 0.56
N GLY A 135 6.41 -23.52 -0.60
CA GLY A 135 5.00 -23.23 -0.79
C GLY A 135 4.68 -22.76 -2.20
N LEU A 136 3.49 -22.22 -2.36
CA LEU A 136 2.93 -21.87 -3.65
C LEU A 136 2.95 -20.33 -3.83
N TYR A 137 3.45 -19.88 -4.97
CA TYR A 137 3.60 -18.46 -5.29
C TYR A 137 2.83 -18.08 -6.55
N CYS A 138 2.02 -17.05 -6.45
CA CYS A 138 1.35 -16.43 -7.58
C CYS A 138 2.15 -15.22 -8.09
N THR A 139 2.88 -15.37 -9.18
CA THR A 139 3.68 -14.29 -9.77
C THR A 139 2.83 -13.05 -10.14
N PRO A 140 1.62 -13.19 -10.74
CA PRO A 140 0.80 -12.02 -11.07
C PRO A 140 0.30 -11.20 -9.89
N CYS A 141 0.09 -11.83 -8.73
CA CYS A 141 -0.36 -11.16 -7.50
C CYS A 141 0.78 -10.85 -6.56
N GLU A 142 1.98 -11.41 -6.85
CA GLU A 142 3.15 -11.38 -5.95
C GLU A 142 2.77 -11.81 -4.54
N SER A 143 2.07 -12.94 -4.43
CA SER A 143 1.52 -13.45 -3.17
C SER A 143 1.86 -14.90 -2.96
N PHE A 144 2.23 -15.23 -1.73
CA PHE A 144 2.41 -16.59 -1.25
C PHE A 144 1.09 -17.19 -0.76
N TRP A 145 0.92 -18.48 -0.99
CA TRP A 145 -0.27 -19.23 -0.62
C TRP A 145 0.10 -20.59 -0.06
N THR A 146 -0.67 -21.05 0.90
CA THR A 146 -0.65 -22.47 1.32
C THR A 146 -1.62 -23.27 0.44
N GLU A 147 -1.44 -24.58 0.35
CA GLU A 147 -2.37 -25.45 -0.41
C GLU A 147 -3.83 -25.27 0.05
N THR A 148 -4.03 -25.10 1.36
CA THR A 148 -5.36 -24.92 1.97
C THR A 148 -6.04 -23.58 1.64
N GLN A 149 -5.27 -22.61 1.16
CA GLN A 149 -5.78 -21.28 0.79
C GLN A 149 -6.15 -21.20 -0.68
N LEU A 150 -5.72 -22.15 -1.50
CA LEU A 150 -6.06 -22.17 -2.92
C LEU A 150 -7.55 -22.46 -3.15
N VAL A 151 -8.07 -21.93 -4.25
CA VAL A 151 -9.42 -22.24 -4.76
C VAL A 151 -9.25 -23.01 -6.05
N ASP A 152 -9.70 -24.26 -6.09
CA ASP A 152 -9.52 -25.20 -7.21
C ASP A 152 -8.05 -25.32 -7.69
N GLY A 153 -7.10 -25.33 -6.74
CA GLY A 153 -5.66 -25.40 -7.02
C GLY A 153 -5.05 -24.11 -7.58
N LYS A 154 -5.79 -23.00 -7.56
CA LYS A 154 -5.40 -21.71 -8.15
C LYS A 154 -5.37 -20.59 -7.11
N CYS A 155 -4.71 -19.50 -7.47
CA CYS A 155 -4.64 -18.30 -6.65
C CYS A 155 -6.05 -17.74 -6.34
N PRO A 156 -6.43 -17.58 -5.08
CA PRO A 156 -7.77 -17.10 -4.69
C PRO A 156 -8.02 -15.64 -5.10
N ASP A 157 -6.96 -14.84 -5.28
CA ASP A 157 -7.10 -13.42 -5.65
C ASP A 157 -7.36 -13.22 -7.14
N CYS A 158 -6.74 -14.03 -8.02
CA CYS A 158 -6.79 -13.78 -9.47
C CYS A 158 -7.18 -15.01 -10.31
N GLY A 159 -7.39 -16.19 -9.71
CA GLY A 159 -7.78 -17.42 -10.40
C GLY A 159 -6.71 -18.05 -11.31
N ARG A 160 -5.45 -17.56 -11.27
CA ARG A 160 -4.34 -18.06 -12.09
C ARG A 160 -3.58 -19.17 -11.37
N GLU A 161 -2.82 -19.94 -12.15
CA GLU A 161 -1.95 -20.97 -11.62
C GLU A 161 -0.88 -20.40 -10.70
N VAL A 162 -0.52 -21.17 -9.69
CA VAL A 162 0.56 -20.91 -8.75
C VAL A 162 1.74 -21.83 -9.06
N LYS A 163 2.95 -21.40 -8.68
CA LYS A 163 4.18 -22.18 -8.87
C LYS A 163 4.70 -22.61 -7.51
N GLU A 164 5.15 -23.87 -7.41
CA GLU A 164 5.90 -24.30 -6.23
C GLU A 164 7.24 -23.56 -6.18
N VAL A 165 7.57 -23.02 -5.02
CA VAL A 165 8.82 -22.30 -4.76
C VAL A 165 9.44 -22.90 -3.51
N LYS A 166 10.73 -23.22 -3.62
CA LYS A 166 11.56 -23.63 -2.48
C LYS A 166 12.80 -22.78 -2.50
N GLU A 167 12.95 -21.91 -1.49
CA GLU A 167 14.10 -21.03 -1.36
C GLU A 167 14.39 -20.70 0.11
N GLU A 168 15.65 -20.41 0.42
CA GLU A 168 16.02 -19.80 1.69
C GLU A 168 15.41 -18.41 1.76
N SER A 169 14.76 -18.06 2.87
CA SER A 169 14.07 -16.80 3.03
C SER A 169 14.07 -16.34 4.47
N TYR A 170 13.80 -15.07 4.68
CA TYR A 170 13.49 -14.51 5.99
C TYR A 170 11.97 -14.45 6.17
N PHE A 171 11.52 -14.68 7.41
CA PHE A 171 10.11 -14.71 7.78
C PHE A 171 9.83 -13.70 8.87
N PHE A 172 8.77 -12.92 8.70
CA PHE A 172 8.20 -12.11 9.76
C PHE A 172 7.20 -12.93 10.56
N LYS A 173 7.34 -12.93 11.89
CA LYS A 173 6.47 -13.67 12.82
C LYS A 173 5.06 -13.07 12.90
N LEU A 174 4.33 -13.11 11.79
CA LEU A 174 2.98 -12.56 11.70
C LEU A 174 2.02 -13.25 12.66
N SER A 175 2.17 -14.56 12.84
CA SER A 175 1.37 -15.38 13.78
C SER A 175 1.42 -14.85 15.21
N LYS A 176 2.56 -14.32 15.66
CA LYS A 176 2.75 -13.71 17.00
C LYS A 176 1.78 -12.56 17.28
N TYR A 177 1.32 -11.88 16.24
CA TYR A 177 0.50 -10.66 16.35
C TYR A 177 -0.99 -10.92 16.25
N GLN A 178 -1.44 -12.14 15.98
CA GLN A 178 -2.83 -12.50 15.75
C GLN A 178 -3.76 -12.01 16.87
N ASP A 179 -3.47 -12.41 18.11
CA ASP A 179 -4.35 -12.08 19.25
C ASP A 179 -4.39 -10.58 19.53
N ARG A 180 -3.26 -9.87 19.34
CA ARG A 180 -3.20 -8.41 19.45
C ARG A 180 -4.03 -7.73 18.39
N LEU A 181 -4.02 -8.24 17.13
CA LEU A 181 -4.84 -7.72 16.04
C LEU A 181 -6.33 -7.94 16.32
N LEU A 182 -6.73 -9.15 16.72
CA LEU A 182 -8.13 -9.46 17.04
C LEU A 182 -8.64 -8.57 18.16
N LYS A 183 -7.89 -8.45 19.26
CA LYS A 183 -8.22 -7.56 20.36
C LYS A 183 -8.37 -6.11 19.89
N TYR A 184 -7.45 -5.62 19.07
CA TYR A 184 -7.51 -4.26 18.55
C TYR A 184 -8.76 -4.02 17.69
N TYR A 185 -9.17 -5.00 16.87
CA TYR A 185 -10.39 -4.87 16.04
C TYR A 185 -11.68 -4.90 16.85
N GLU A 186 -11.68 -5.58 18.00
CA GLU A 186 -12.81 -5.56 18.95
C GLU A 186 -12.90 -4.21 19.66
N GLU A 187 -11.77 -3.66 20.10
CA GLU A 187 -11.70 -2.37 20.79
C GLU A 187 -11.91 -1.17 19.86
N HIS A 188 -11.61 -1.33 18.55
CA HIS A 188 -11.66 -0.29 17.51
C HIS A 188 -12.46 -0.74 16.29
N PRO A 189 -13.78 -0.90 16.40
CA PRO A 189 -14.63 -1.37 15.31
C PRO A 189 -14.62 -0.45 14.07
N GLU A 190 -14.27 0.84 14.26
CA GLU A 190 -14.13 1.85 13.21
C GLU A 190 -12.81 1.75 12.42
N PHE A 191 -11.85 0.94 12.88
CA PHE A 191 -10.53 0.84 12.26
C PHE A 191 -10.60 0.25 10.85
N LEU A 192 -11.40 -0.80 10.64
CA LEU A 192 -11.56 -1.48 9.36
C LEU A 192 -12.94 -1.21 8.77
N GLU A 193 -13.00 -0.42 7.72
CA GLU A 193 -14.24 -0.06 7.03
C GLU A 193 -14.20 -0.41 5.53
N PRO A 194 -15.38 -0.70 4.93
CA PRO A 194 -16.67 -0.92 5.58
C PRO A 194 -16.74 -2.25 6.35
N GLU A 195 -17.69 -2.38 7.26
CA GLU A 195 -17.87 -3.56 8.12
C GLU A 195 -17.83 -4.89 7.35
N LYS A 196 -18.42 -4.91 6.15
CA LYS A 196 -18.36 -6.08 5.27
C LYS A 196 -16.93 -6.54 4.99
N ARG A 197 -15.98 -5.61 4.82
CA ARG A 197 -14.57 -5.94 4.57
C ARG A 197 -13.91 -6.49 5.82
N ARG A 198 -14.21 -5.92 6.99
CA ARG A 198 -13.75 -6.44 8.27
C ARG A 198 -14.18 -7.89 8.46
N ASN A 199 -15.48 -8.18 8.25
CA ASN A 199 -16.03 -9.52 8.42
C ASN A 199 -15.42 -10.52 7.43
N GLU A 200 -15.17 -10.12 6.17
CA GLU A 200 -14.46 -10.93 5.18
C GLU A 200 -13.03 -11.25 5.66
N MET A 201 -12.30 -10.30 6.25
CA MET A 201 -10.96 -10.52 6.76
C MET A 201 -10.94 -11.50 7.93
N LEU A 202 -11.81 -11.29 8.91
CA LEU A 202 -11.90 -12.17 10.09
C LEU A 202 -12.16 -13.61 9.65
N LYS A 203 -13.20 -13.83 8.85
CA LYS A 203 -13.57 -15.16 8.39
C LYS A 203 -12.52 -15.85 7.53
N ASN A 204 -11.90 -15.12 6.61
CA ASN A 204 -11.03 -15.75 5.60
C ASN A 204 -9.60 -16.00 6.10
N PHE A 205 -9.13 -15.21 7.07
CA PHE A 205 -7.73 -15.24 7.49
C PHE A 205 -7.54 -15.62 8.97
N PHE A 206 -8.42 -15.21 9.87
CA PHE A 206 -8.23 -15.46 11.29
C PHE A 206 -8.82 -16.79 11.79
N ASP A 207 -9.88 -17.30 11.16
CA ASP A 207 -10.50 -18.58 11.56
C ASP A 207 -9.52 -19.77 11.46
N LYS A 208 -8.53 -19.70 10.56
CA LYS A 208 -7.51 -20.73 10.36
C LYS A 208 -6.19 -20.47 11.09
N GLY A 209 -6.07 -19.29 11.70
CA GLY A 209 -4.81 -18.77 12.24
C GLY A 209 -3.94 -18.11 11.17
N LEU A 210 -3.10 -17.17 11.60
CA LEU A 210 -2.13 -16.49 10.74
C LEU A 210 -0.82 -17.27 10.69
N ASP A 211 -0.34 -17.55 9.48
CA ASP A 211 0.99 -18.10 9.24
C ASP A 211 2.05 -16.98 9.21
N ASP A 212 3.29 -17.32 9.53
CA ASP A 212 4.42 -16.39 9.41
C ASP A 212 4.64 -16.01 7.95
N LEU A 213 4.94 -14.74 7.71
CA LEU A 213 5.04 -14.15 6.38
C LEU A 213 6.48 -14.21 5.85
N CYS A 214 6.69 -14.84 4.69
CA CYS A 214 7.94 -14.72 3.96
C CYS A 214 8.18 -13.27 3.54
N VAL A 215 9.31 -12.68 3.93
CA VAL A 215 9.63 -11.26 3.72
C VAL A 215 10.88 -11.01 2.89
N THR A 216 11.46 -12.05 2.29
CA THR A 216 12.55 -11.91 1.32
C THR A 216 12.44 -12.91 0.17
N ARG A 217 13.12 -12.62 -0.92
CA ARG A 217 13.30 -13.49 -2.09
C ARG A 217 14.76 -13.50 -2.50
N THR A 218 15.23 -14.66 -2.99
CA THR A 218 16.59 -14.82 -3.56
C THR A 218 16.59 -14.84 -5.09
N THR A 219 15.42 -14.96 -5.69
CA THR A 219 15.21 -15.10 -7.14
C THR A 219 14.85 -13.78 -7.83
N ILE A 220 14.83 -12.66 -7.09
CA ILE A 220 14.48 -11.33 -7.58
C ILE A 220 15.65 -10.39 -7.29
N ASP A 221 16.15 -9.70 -8.32
CA ASP A 221 17.24 -8.75 -8.18
C ASP A 221 16.75 -7.30 -8.04
N TRP A 222 15.67 -6.94 -8.73
CA TRP A 222 15.11 -5.60 -8.68
C TRP A 222 14.28 -5.37 -7.40
N GLY A 223 14.93 -4.80 -6.39
CA GLY A 223 14.34 -4.51 -5.08
C GLY A 223 15.39 -4.12 -4.05
N ILE A 224 14.95 -3.89 -2.83
CA ILE A 224 15.80 -3.47 -1.72
C ILE A 224 16.56 -4.68 -1.19
N LYS A 225 17.88 -4.60 -1.18
CA LYS A 225 18.71 -5.70 -0.65
C LYS A 225 18.77 -5.65 0.88
N VAL A 226 18.73 -6.85 1.49
CA VAL A 226 18.96 -6.98 2.93
C VAL A 226 20.42 -6.59 3.24
N PRO A 227 20.68 -5.61 4.13
CA PRO A 227 22.02 -5.02 4.27
C PRO A 227 23.10 -6.03 4.71
N PHE A 228 22.75 -6.94 5.61
CA PHE A 228 23.67 -7.95 6.16
C PHE A 228 23.64 -9.29 5.39
N ASP A 229 22.73 -9.45 4.41
CA ASP A 229 22.63 -10.63 3.54
C ASP A 229 22.16 -10.23 2.12
N PRO A 230 23.03 -9.61 1.30
CA PRO A 230 22.63 -8.97 0.02
C PRO A 230 22.13 -9.93 -1.06
N LYS A 231 22.26 -11.26 -0.86
CA LYS A 231 21.63 -12.25 -1.74
C LYS A 231 20.10 -12.27 -1.62
N HIS A 232 19.58 -11.73 -0.52
CA HIS A 232 18.15 -11.59 -0.29
C HIS A 232 17.65 -10.20 -0.68
N THR A 233 16.55 -10.17 -1.42
CA THR A 233 15.81 -8.96 -1.73
C THR A 233 14.57 -8.89 -0.85
N VAL A 234 14.33 -7.74 -0.22
CA VAL A 234 13.15 -7.52 0.63
C VAL A 234 11.89 -7.71 -0.19
N TYR A 235 10.93 -8.44 0.37
CA TYR A 235 9.67 -8.73 -0.28
C TYR A 235 8.82 -7.47 -0.47
N VAL A 236 8.20 -7.38 -1.63
CA VAL A 236 7.50 -6.17 -2.10
C VAL A 236 6.49 -5.60 -1.10
N TRP A 237 5.80 -6.44 -0.32
CA TRP A 237 4.80 -5.94 0.62
C TRP A 237 5.40 -5.34 1.90
N LEU A 238 6.56 -5.80 2.36
CA LEU A 238 7.27 -5.12 3.46
C LEU A 238 7.81 -3.77 2.98
N ASP A 239 8.39 -3.74 1.78
CA ASP A 239 8.82 -2.53 1.10
C ASP A 239 7.64 -1.56 0.91
N ALA A 240 6.59 -2.00 0.22
CA ALA A 240 5.45 -1.16 -0.12
C ALA A 240 4.72 -0.61 1.10
N LEU A 241 4.45 -1.42 2.14
CA LEU A 241 3.65 -0.97 3.30
C LEU A 241 4.39 0.04 4.17
N THR A 242 5.71 -0.06 4.29
CA THR A 242 6.49 0.88 5.09
C THR A 242 6.58 2.29 4.50
N ASN A 243 6.16 2.48 3.23
CA ASN A 243 6.12 3.78 2.58
C ASN A 243 5.42 4.85 3.43
N TYR A 244 4.35 4.46 4.12
CA TYR A 244 3.49 5.37 4.88
C TYR A 244 4.21 6.08 6.03
N ILE A 245 5.28 5.51 6.55
CA ILE A 245 6.08 6.11 7.62
C ILE A 245 7.44 6.59 7.14
N THR A 246 8.06 5.91 6.17
CA THR A 246 9.40 6.27 5.70
C THR A 246 9.43 7.65 5.05
N LYS A 247 8.39 8.02 4.29
CA LYS A 247 8.27 9.33 3.66
C LYS A 247 7.91 10.46 4.62
N LEU A 248 7.53 10.13 5.84
CA LEU A 248 7.41 11.08 6.94
C LEU A 248 8.72 11.26 7.73
N GLY A 249 9.77 10.52 7.38
CA GLY A 249 11.07 10.60 8.04
C GLY A 249 11.29 9.58 9.16
N TYR A 250 10.43 8.57 9.31
CA TYR A 250 10.68 7.50 10.28
C TYR A 250 12.03 6.82 10.02
N THR A 251 12.80 6.58 11.07
CA THR A 251 14.20 6.10 11.08
C THR A 251 15.25 7.11 10.59
N THR A 252 14.91 8.37 10.40
CA THR A 252 15.87 9.44 10.04
C THR A 252 16.05 10.45 11.18
N GLU A 253 17.08 11.30 11.09
CA GLU A 253 17.25 12.40 12.04
C GLU A 253 16.17 13.48 11.88
N ASN A 254 15.58 13.61 10.69
CA ASN A 254 14.50 14.54 10.41
C ASN A 254 13.15 13.81 10.42
N ASP A 255 12.61 13.58 11.61
CA ASP A 255 11.34 12.90 11.85
C ASP A 255 10.18 13.86 12.23
N GLU A 256 10.34 15.16 11.99
CA GLU A 256 9.32 16.17 12.34
C GLU A 256 7.97 15.89 11.66
N MET A 257 7.99 15.51 10.37
CA MET A 257 6.78 15.15 9.64
C MET A 257 6.14 13.89 10.21
N PHE A 258 6.94 12.91 10.64
CA PHE A 258 6.45 11.71 11.29
C PHE A 258 5.77 12.04 12.61
N LYS A 259 6.39 12.81 13.48
CA LYS A 259 5.82 13.25 14.76
C LYS A 259 4.56 14.07 14.59
N LYS A 260 4.47 14.84 13.52
CA LYS A 260 3.33 15.70 13.23
C LYS A 260 2.13 14.93 12.68
N TYR A 261 2.34 14.07 11.68
CA TYR A 261 1.24 13.50 10.90
C TYR A 261 0.94 12.04 11.22
N TRP A 262 1.88 11.28 11.82
CA TRP A 262 1.58 9.91 12.21
C TRP A 262 0.88 9.85 13.58
N PRO A 263 -0.17 9.03 13.77
CA PRO A 263 -0.72 8.04 12.84
C PRO A 263 -1.65 8.64 11.77
N ALA A 264 -1.68 8.01 10.60
CA ALA A 264 -2.55 8.41 9.51
C ALA A 264 -4.03 8.39 9.92
N ASP A 265 -4.79 9.40 9.46
CA ASP A 265 -6.25 9.42 9.67
C ASP A 265 -6.94 8.36 8.80
N MET A 266 -6.43 8.14 7.57
CA MET A 266 -7.01 7.18 6.65
C MET A 266 -6.01 6.64 5.64
N HIS A 267 -5.97 5.31 5.53
CA HIS A 267 -5.49 4.59 4.37
C HIS A 267 -6.67 4.19 3.50
N LEU A 268 -6.83 4.82 2.34
CA LEU A 268 -7.88 4.50 1.38
C LEU A 268 -7.33 3.53 0.35
N VAL A 269 -7.88 2.32 0.27
CA VAL A 269 -7.32 1.24 -0.56
C VAL A 269 -8.41 0.48 -1.32
N GLY A 270 -8.05 -0.18 -2.42
CA GLY A 270 -8.92 -1.13 -3.11
C GLY A 270 -9.09 -2.42 -2.31
N LYS A 271 -10.23 -3.08 -2.46
CA LYS A 271 -10.52 -4.31 -1.71
C LYS A 271 -9.52 -5.44 -1.93
N GLU A 272 -8.84 -5.48 -3.08
CA GLU A 272 -7.85 -6.50 -3.44
C GLU A 272 -6.58 -6.46 -2.60
N ILE A 273 -6.25 -5.28 -2.09
CA ILE A 273 -5.06 -5.09 -1.23
C ILE A 273 -5.45 -4.81 0.22
N PHE A 274 -6.73 -4.87 0.54
CA PHE A 274 -7.24 -4.55 1.87
C PHE A 274 -6.62 -5.44 2.95
N ARG A 275 -6.42 -6.74 2.68
CA ARG A 275 -5.81 -7.69 3.63
C ARG A 275 -4.41 -7.27 4.07
N PHE A 276 -3.61 -6.74 3.17
CA PHE A 276 -2.24 -6.30 3.48
C PHE A 276 -2.25 -5.11 4.44
N HIS A 277 -3.20 -4.18 4.25
CA HIS A 277 -3.39 -3.01 5.09
C HIS A 277 -4.15 -3.30 6.39
N ALA A 278 -4.97 -4.34 6.40
CA ALA A 278 -5.74 -4.75 7.56
C ALA A 278 -4.97 -5.69 8.49
N ILE A 279 -4.05 -6.52 7.98
CA ILE A 279 -3.38 -7.58 8.76
C ILE A 279 -1.87 -7.31 8.84
N ILE A 280 -1.18 -7.28 7.69
CA ILE A 280 0.30 -7.24 7.66
C ILE A 280 0.81 -5.89 8.15
N TRP A 281 0.25 -4.79 7.66
CA TRP A 281 0.67 -3.45 8.04
C TRP A 281 0.50 -3.17 9.54
N PRO A 282 -0.66 -3.42 10.15
CA PRO A 282 -0.82 -3.28 11.59
C PRO A 282 0.12 -4.17 12.40
N ALA A 283 0.38 -5.40 11.96
CA ALA A 283 1.33 -6.29 12.65
C ALA A 283 2.76 -5.75 12.61
N ILE A 284 3.21 -5.22 11.46
CA ILE A 284 4.52 -4.56 11.34
C ILE A 284 4.59 -3.33 12.26
N LEU A 285 3.56 -2.52 12.32
CA LEU A 285 3.51 -1.36 13.22
C LEU A 285 3.55 -1.77 14.68
N MET A 286 2.82 -2.84 15.06
CA MET A 286 2.87 -3.39 16.41
C MET A 286 4.26 -3.93 16.76
N ALA A 287 4.98 -4.53 15.80
CA ALA A 287 6.34 -4.99 15.98
C ALA A 287 7.33 -3.84 16.16
N LEU A 288 7.09 -2.72 15.50
CA LEU A 288 7.89 -1.51 15.62
C LEU A 288 7.53 -0.65 16.85
N ASP A 289 6.52 -1.06 17.63
CA ASP A 289 5.95 -0.31 18.75
C ASP A 289 5.43 1.07 18.32
N LEU A 290 4.75 1.11 17.18
CA LEU A 290 4.16 2.31 16.61
C LEU A 290 2.64 2.29 16.70
N PRO A 291 1.98 3.46 16.87
CA PRO A 291 0.53 3.54 16.81
C PRO A 291 0.01 3.14 15.43
N LEU A 292 -1.17 2.51 15.40
CA LEU A 292 -1.82 2.12 14.16
C LEU A 292 -2.52 3.32 13.51
N PRO A 293 -2.73 3.33 12.17
CA PRO A 293 -3.57 4.33 11.52
C PRO A 293 -4.98 4.31 12.12
N LYS A 294 -5.67 5.44 12.10
CA LYS A 294 -7.01 5.54 12.70
C LYS A 294 -8.04 4.76 11.89
N LYS A 295 -7.83 4.62 10.57
CA LYS A 295 -8.76 3.93 9.67
C LYS A 295 -8.07 3.34 8.44
N VAL A 296 -8.48 2.13 8.07
CA VAL A 296 -8.26 1.53 6.75
C VAL A 296 -9.61 1.37 6.06
N PHE A 297 -9.80 2.08 4.96
CA PHE A 297 -11.05 2.03 4.20
C PHE A 297 -10.85 1.27 2.89
N GLY A 298 -11.56 0.15 2.73
CA GLY A 298 -11.51 -0.71 1.54
C GLY A 298 -12.66 -0.46 0.58
N HIS A 299 -12.44 0.35 -0.48
CA HIS A 299 -13.48 0.57 -1.49
C HIS A 299 -13.72 -0.66 -2.38
N GLY A 300 -14.94 -0.76 -2.93
CA GLY A 300 -15.31 -1.81 -3.88
C GLY A 300 -14.67 -1.63 -5.26
N TRP A 301 -14.87 -2.62 -6.13
CA TRP A 301 -14.46 -2.50 -7.53
C TRP A 301 -15.44 -1.66 -8.34
N LEU A 302 -14.92 -0.89 -9.28
CA LEU A 302 -15.73 -0.43 -10.39
C LEU A 302 -15.96 -1.59 -11.35
N VAL A 303 -17.19 -1.69 -11.83
CA VAL A 303 -17.61 -2.76 -12.74
C VAL A 303 -18.21 -2.20 -14.02
N ILE A 304 -17.99 -2.90 -15.14
CA ILE A 304 -18.67 -2.64 -16.41
C ILE A 304 -19.40 -3.93 -16.79
N ASN A 305 -20.72 -3.83 -16.99
CA ASN A 305 -21.59 -4.98 -17.32
C ASN A 305 -21.41 -6.14 -16.31
N GLY A 306 -21.32 -5.83 -15.02
CA GLY A 306 -21.14 -6.82 -13.95
C GLY A 306 -19.71 -7.36 -13.78
N ASN A 307 -18.78 -7.03 -14.67
CA ASN A 307 -17.40 -7.49 -14.61
C ASN A 307 -16.47 -6.42 -14.05
N LYS A 308 -15.51 -6.84 -13.21
CA LYS A 308 -14.45 -5.95 -12.69
C LYS A 308 -13.71 -5.27 -13.84
N ILE A 309 -13.49 -3.97 -13.75
CA ILE A 309 -12.58 -3.26 -14.65
C ILE A 309 -11.15 -3.70 -14.31
N SER A 310 -10.48 -4.34 -15.24
CA SER A 310 -9.09 -4.76 -15.06
C SER A 310 -8.34 -4.87 -16.37
N LYS A 311 -7.02 -4.69 -16.29
CA LYS A 311 -6.11 -4.84 -17.41
C LYS A 311 -6.12 -6.27 -17.98
N SER A 312 -6.26 -7.26 -17.10
CA SER A 312 -6.28 -8.68 -17.48
C SER A 312 -7.53 -9.10 -18.27
N PHE A 313 -8.64 -8.38 -18.12
CA PHE A 313 -9.87 -8.61 -18.90
C PHE A 313 -9.95 -7.72 -20.16
N GLY A 314 -8.99 -6.79 -20.36
CA GLY A 314 -8.98 -5.91 -21.53
C GLY A 314 -10.18 -4.93 -21.60
N ASN A 315 -10.98 -4.84 -20.54
CA ASN A 315 -12.19 -4.02 -20.49
C ASN A 315 -11.96 -2.63 -19.87
N TYR A 316 -10.69 -2.24 -19.69
CA TYR A 316 -10.33 -0.91 -19.19
C TYR A 316 -10.10 0.08 -20.32
N LYS A 317 -10.35 1.36 -20.03
CA LYS A 317 -10.03 2.46 -20.93
C LYS A 317 -9.21 3.51 -20.19
N ASP A 318 -8.36 4.20 -20.94
CA ASP A 318 -7.62 5.36 -20.43
C ASP A 318 -8.63 6.42 -19.93
N PRO A 319 -8.46 6.96 -18.73
CA PRO A 319 -9.33 8.00 -18.20
C PRO A 319 -9.42 9.24 -19.10
N ARG A 320 -8.36 9.54 -19.87
CA ARG A 320 -8.32 10.67 -20.80
C ARG A 320 -9.44 10.60 -21.83
N ILE A 321 -9.80 9.42 -22.31
CA ILE A 321 -10.90 9.21 -23.24
C ILE A 321 -12.24 9.69 -22.67
N TYR A 322 -12.46 9.52 -21.38
CA TYR A 322 -13.68 10.00 -20.73
C TYR A 322 -13.63 11.52 -20.53
N ILE A 323 -12.46 12.06 -20.16
CA ILE A 323 -12.24 13.51 -20.00
C ILE A 323 -12.49 14.26 -21.31
N GLU A 324 -12.02 13.75 -22.43
CA GLU A 324 -12.22 14.31 -23.78
C GLU A 324 -13.71 14.35 -24.17
N LYS A 325 -14.47 13.35 -23.78
CA LYS A 325 -15.91 13.23 -24.11
C LYS A 325 -16.81 14.07 -23.19
N THR A 326 -16.31 14.44 -22.02
CA THR A 326 -17.10 15.16 -21.00
C THR A 326 -16.32 16.35 -20.44
N SER A 327 -15.70 16.21 -19.31
CA SER A 327 -14.74 17.12 -18.70
C SER A 327 -14.05 16.45 -17.51
N VAL A 328 -12.99 17.07 -17.00
CA VAL A 328 -12.33 16.61 -15.76
C VAL A 328 -13.29 16.61 -14.58
N ASP A 329 -14.08 17.69 -14.46
CA ASP A 329 -15.00 17.86 -13.32
C ASP A 329 -16.17 16.87 -13.41
N ALA A 330 -16.68 16.56 -14.62
CA ALA A 330 -17.69 15.54 -14.82
C ALA A 330 -17.18 14.14 -14.44
N LEU A 331 -15.95 13.78 -14.85
CA LEU A 331 -15.35 12.51 -14.48
C LEU A 331 -15.11 12.42 -12.96
N ARG A 332 -14.60 13.48 -12.34
CA ARG A 332 -14.39 13.53 -10.87
C ARG A 332 -15.69 13.44 -10.08
N TYR A 333 -16.78 14.01 -10.58
CA TYR A 333 -18.09 13.95 -9.96
C TYR A 333 -18.72 12.55 -10.10
N TYR A 334 -18.49 11.88 -11.23
CA TYR A 334 -19.01 10.54 -11.50
C TYR A 334 -18.30 9.46 -10.66
N LEU A 335 -16.99 9.60 -10.43
CA LEU A 335 -16.19 8.68 -9.63
C LEU A 335 -16.26 9.00 -8.14
#